data_a8787b319d69761613d5fb323679ad60
#
_entry.id   a8787b319d69761613d5fb323679ad60
#
_cell.length_a   1.000
_cell.length_b   1.000
_cell.length_c   1.000
_cell.angle_alpha   90.00
_cell.angle_beta   90.00
_cell.angle_gamma   90.00
#
_symmetry.space_group_name_H-M   'P 1'
#
loop_
_entity.id
_entity.type
_entity.pdbx_description
1 polymer ?
#
loop_
_entity_poly.entity_id
_entity_poly.type
_entity_poly.pdbx_seq_one_letter_code
_entity_poly.pdbx_strand_id
1 'polypeptide(L)'
;MKFAEPIFHITGCTAAIAAAFLFPGRLPAAVCEMPDSSLLNLAEFTGADAFYRLGIYGQGASVANLEYYSVSAEEAPEYSVFLKDSNYSTYLPEGTSGRYGSAHPYETLSVMAGYNESYEKQEVSTGIAWRANYTAGQVAEDGLFTSDRLTLQTYEKFFSNGADVISSSFKNSGESSFMAGAILDSHAAKNARTVFVGAASNDGGEGPGHVASPYRNMNVIKVGALDASTGFKTVAAFSSYGPNDFYNPITGETAKGVVSSVDISAPGTVYTVKQDGSLGNVSGTSFAAPIVSSAAALMVSYSKEMSMPDDSRDARLIKAVLLNSASKTDGWDNGSRLESATANGKTYAGVLSTRQALDYRSGAGALNAEEALAQYGSFGETSFLDSAVKGESVFYDFSAAANLEFAATLCWNIGAEIDGITYDGSGSVSAISAGNSHFANLDLRLWYLGDGGEILVAQSVSEYNNVEHLFLALEREGEYRLEAAFKDMVYGDAESETFAVAWNVSQVPEPSVCAAILGAAAFAFAARRKAKFSSGPNVLRR
;
A
#
# COMPACT_ATOMS: atom_id res chain seq x y z
N MET A 1 -54.60 2.80 -30.63
CA MET A 1 -54.15 1.75 -29.72
C MET A 1 -52.70 2.06 -29.37
N LYS A 2 -52.47 2.60 -28.15
CA LYS A 2 -51.14 2.86 -27.60
C LYS A 2 -50.82 1.70 -26.67
N PHE A 3 -49.75 0.97 -26.92
CA PHE A 3 -49.19 0.01 -25.98
C PHE A 3 -48.20 0.75 -25.12
N ALA A 4 -48.40 0.67 -23.81
CA ALA A 4 -47.51 1.16 -22.80
C ALA A 4 -46.49 0.07 -22.47
N GLU A 5 -45.19 0.39 -22.47
CA GLU A 5 -44.13 -0.46 -21.95
C GLU A 5 -44.06 -0.31 -20.40
N PRO A 6 -43.84 -1.39 -19.67
CA PRO A 6 -43.66 -1.30 -18.23
C PRO A 6 -42.21 -0.95 -17.90
N ILE A 7 -42.05 0.13 -17.14
CA ILE A 7 -40.80 0.51 -16.47
C ILE A 7 -40.54 -0.50 -15.34
N PHE A 8 -39.51 -1.31 -15.48
CA PHE A 8 -38.98 -2.11 -14.36
C PHE A 8 -38.02 -1.27 -13.55
N HIS A 9 -38.46 -0.81 -12.39
CA HIS A 9 -37.57 -0.40 -11.31
C HIS A 9 -36.97 -1.68 -10.70
N ILE A 10 -35.70 -1.94 -10.96
CA ILE A 10 -34.91 -2.92 -10.21
C ILE A 10 -34.35 -2.17 -9.00
N THR A 11 -34.96 -2.41 -7.85
CA THR A 11 -34.47 -1.93 -6.55
C THR A 11 -33.15 -2.64 -6.24
N GLY A 12 -32.12 -1.85 -5.88
CA GLY A 12 -30.73 -2.26 -5.68
C GLY A 12 -30.42 -3.19 -4.48
N CYS A 13 -31.38 -3.99 -4.02
CA CYS A 13 -31.18 -4.92 -2.90
C CYS A 13 -30.75 -6.35 -3.30
N THR A 14 -30.74 -6.68 -4.61
CA THR A 14 -30.45 -8.05 -5.06
C THR A 14 -28.99 -8.28 -5.50
N ALA A 15 -28.23 -7.25 -5.78
CA ALA A 15 -26.82 -7.38 -6.19
C ALA A 15 -25.88 -7.65 -5.00
N ALA A 16 -26.11 -7.04 -3.85
CA ALA A 16 -25.29 -7.25 -2.65
C ALA A 16 -25.39 -8.68 -2.08
N ILE A 17 -26.53 -9.37 -2.31
CA ILE A 17 -26.74 -10.77 -1.86
C ILE A 17 -26.03 -11.77 -2.77
N ALA A 18 -25.82 -11.45 -4.05
CA ALA A 18 -25.16 -12.36 -4.99
C ALA A 18 -23.62 -12.40 -4.78
N ALA A 19 -22.99 -11.29 -4.37
CA ALA A 19 -21.56 -11.24 -4.06
C ALA A 19 -21.23 -12.00 -2.76
N ALA A 20 -22.13 -11.99 -1.77
CA ALA A 20 -21.94 -12.72 -0.50
C ALA A 20 -22.00 -14.26 -0.66
N PHE A 21 -22.56 -14.78 -1.75
CA PHE A 21 -22.61 -16.22 -2.01
C PHE A 21 -21.43 -16.77 -2.80
N LEU A 22 -20.57 -15.91 -3.38
CA LEU A 22 -19.39 -16.35 -4.13
C LEU A 22 -18.14 -16.52 -3.24
N PHE A 23 -18.14 -16.00 -2.03
CA PHE A 23 -17.03 -16.11 -1.08
C PHE A 23 -17.52 -16.59 0.30
N PRO A 24 -17.76 -17.90 0.50
CA PRO A 24 -18.06 -18.41 1.82
C PRO A 24 -16.80 -18.40 2.68
N GLY A 25 -16.75 -17.52 3.65
CA GLY A 25 -15.79 -17.55 4.75
C GLY A 25 -14.68 -16.53 4.63
N ARG A 26 -14.97 -15.28 4.96
CA ARG A 26 -13.94 -14.35 5.42
C ARG A 26 -13.27 -14.95 6.65
N LEU A 27 -12.04 -15.41 6.47
CA LEU A 27 -11.12 -15.47 7.59
C LEU A 27 -10.67 -14.01 7.79
N PRO A 28 -10.89 -13.39 8.97
CA PRO A 28 -10.11 -12.23 9.32
C PRO A 28 -8.65 -12.63 9.10
N ALA A 29 -7.79 -11.69 8.68
CA ALA A 29 -6.35 -11.95 8.70
C ALA A 29 -6.05 -12.41 10.12
N ALA A 30 -6.20 -13.70 10.35
CA ALA A 30 -6.06 -14.28 11.65
C ALA A 30 -4.60 -14.08 11.95
N VAL A 31 -4.33 -13.33 12.97
CA VAL A 31 -3.05 -13.31 13.62
C VAL A 31 -2.81 -14.73 14.09
N CYS A 32 -2.34 -15.54 13.16
CA CYS A 32 -1.93 -16.89 13.43
C CYS A 32 -0.66 -16.78 14.27
N GLU A 33 -0.63 -17.40 15.43
CA GLU A 33 0.65 -17.65 16.11
C GLU A 33 1.55 -18.30 15.06
N MET A 34 2.66 -17.61 14.70
CA MET A 34 3.57 -18.04 13.66
C MET A 34 4.07 -19.45 13.97
N PRO A 35 3.85 -20.43 13.11
CA PRO A 35 4.72 -21.59 13.11
C PRO A 35 6.12 -21.10 12.80
N ASP A 36 7.12 -21.74 13.37
CA ASP A 36 8.55 -21.49 13.19
C ASP A 36 8.85 -20.60 11.97
N SER A 37 9.44 -19.42 12.20
CA SER A 37 9.60 -18.32 11.23
C SER A 37 10.24 -18.71 9.89
N SER A 38 10.82 -19.91 9.82
CA SER A 38 11.42 -20.52 8.63
C SER A 38 10.42 -20.97 7.55
N LEU A 39 9.10 -20.96 7.83
CA LEU A 39 8.08 -21.55 6.97
C LEU A 39 6.92 -20.58 6.66
N LEU A 40 7.12 -19.26 6.83
CA LEU A 40 6.08 -18.28 6.52
C LEU A 40 5.78 -18.26 5.02
N ASN A 41 4.61 -18.74 4.63
CA ASN A 41 4.06 -18.44 3.31
C ASN A 41 3.57 -16.98 3.30
N LEU A 42 4.38 -16.10 2.73
CA LEU A 42 4.07 -14.66 2.64
C LEU A 42 2.75 -14.39 1.93
N ALA A 43 2.42 -15.17 0.89
CA ALA A 43 1.19 -14.97 0.15
C ALA A 43 -0.04 -15.30 1.00
N GLU A 44 -0.03 -16.41 1.76
CA GLU A 44 -1.13 -16.76 2.67
C GLU A 44 -1.24 -15.75 3.81
N PHE A 45 -0.10 -15.36 4.40
CA PHE A 45 -0.10 -14.42 5.52
C PHE A 45 -0.64 -13.03 5.13
N THR A 46 -0.28 -12.54 3.94
CA THR A 46 -0.73 -11.23 3.45
C THR A 46 -2.08 -11.26 2.74
N GLY A 47 -2.67 -12.45 2.54
CA GLY A 47 -3.90 -12.64 1.75
C GLY A 47 -3.69 -12.56 0.23
N ALA A 48 -2.44 -12.53 -0.25
CA ALA A 48 -2.14 -12.48 -1.69
C ALA A 48 -2.54 -13.78 -2.42
N ASP A 49 -2.65 -14.90 -1.71
CA ASP A 49 -3.15 -16.17 -2.23
C ASP A 49 -4.61 -16.10 -2.72
N ALA A 50 -5.39 -15.09 -2.30
CA ALA A 50 -6.71 -14.80 -2.84
C ALA A 50 -6.67 -14.51 -4.34
N PHE A 51 -5.63 -13.79 -4.81
CA PHE A 51 -5.40 -13.58 -6.24
C PHE A 51 -5.05 -14.90 -6.96
N TYR A 52 -4.27 -15.77 -6.32
CA TYR A 52 -3.88 -17.06 -6.91
C TYR A 52 -5.07 -17.98 -7.12
N ARG A 53 -6.08 -17.93 -6.25
CA ARG A 53 -7.35 -18.65 -6.43
C ARG A 53 -8.11 -18.23 -7.70
N LEU A 54 -7.82 -17.03 -8.23
CA LEU A 54 -8.34 -16.49 -9.49
C LEU A 54 -7.38 -16.67 -10.67
N GLY A 55 -6.23 -17.31 -10.47
CA GLY A 55 -5.21 -17.48 -11.51
C GLY A 55 -4.36 -16.22 -11.75
N ILE A 56 -4.36 -15.27 -10.81
CA ILE A 56 -3.61 -14.02 -10.90
C ILE A 56 -2.32 -14.15 -10.08
N TYR A 57 -1.18 -14.07 -10.75
CA TYR A 57 0.17 -14.22 -10.17
C TYR A 57 1.08 -13.03 -10.52
N GLY A 58 0.52 -11.92 -11.05
CA GLY A 58 1.24 -10.74 -11.49
C GLY A 58 1.46 -10.66 -13.01
N GLN A 59 1.00 -11.64 -13.79
CA GLN A 59 1.16 -11.63 -15.26
C GLN A 59 0.61 -10.34 -15.88
N GLY A 60 1.34 -9.81 -16.87
CA GLY A 60 0.99 -8.56 -17.55
C GLY A 60 1.32 -7.28 -16.78
N ALA A 61 1.66 -7.34 -15.50
CA ALA A 61 2.19 -6.19 -14.77
C ALA A 61 3.69 -6.02 -15.04
N SER A 62 4.14 -4.75 -15.11
CA SER A 62 5.55 -4.37 -15.21
C SER A 62 6.01 -3.71 -13.92
N VAL A 63 7.08 -4.24 -13.30
CA VAL A 63 7.59 -3.80 -12.00
C VAL A 63 9.05 -3.42 -12.11
N ALA A 64 9.42 -2.20 -11.69
CA ALA A 64 10.79 -1.77 -11.53
C ALA A 64 11.23 -1.94 -10.06
N ASN A 65 12.28 -2.74 -9.81
CA ASN A 65 12.93 -2.83 -8.52
C ASN A 65 14.20 -1.97 -8.56
N LEU A 66 14.18 -0.79 -7.93
CA LEU A 66 15.25 0.20 -7.98
C LEU A 66 16.09 0.15 -6.71
N GLU A 67 17.38 -0.12 -6.88
CA GLU A 67 18.35 -0.35 -5.79
C GLU A 67 19.71 0.31 -6.07
N TYR A 68 20.55 0.43 -5.04
CA TYR A 68 21.92 0.94 -5.22
C TYR A 68 22.81 0.03 -6.06
N TYR A 69 22.58 -1.28 -6.01
CA TYR A 69 23.38 -2.29 -6.67
C TYR A 69 22.58 -2.96 -7.78
N SER A 70 23.29 -3.54 -8.73
CA SER A 70 22.71 -4.33 -9.82
C SER A 70 22.48 -5.78 -9.43
N VAL A 71 21.65 -6.46 -10.23
CA VAL A 71 21.37 -7.90 -10.15
C VAL A 71 21.91 -8.56 -11.42
N SER A 72 22.78 -9.57 -11.28
CA SER A 72 23.24 -10.38 -12.41
C SER A 72 23.54 -11.82 -11.94
N ALA A 73 22.92 -12.79 -12.61
CA ALA A 73 23.18 -14.21 -12.32
C ALA A 73 24.60 -14.64 -12.69
N GLU A 74 25.27 -13.94 -13.64
CA GLU A 74 26.64 -14.24 -14.06
C GLU A 74 27.66 -13.79 -13.00
N GLU A 75 27.40 -12.63 -12.37
CA GLU A 75 28.29 -12.02 -11.38
C GLU A 75 28.07 -12.56 -9.96
N ALA A 76 26.89 -13.09 -9.67
CA ALA A 76 26.53 -13.62 -8.37
C ALA A 76 25.62 -14.87 -8.51
N PRO A 77 26.19 -15.99 -8.99
CA PRO A 77 25.41 -17.19 -9.27
C PRO A 77 24.77 -17.81 -8.03
N GLU A 78 25.31 -17.57 -6.84
CA GLU A 78 24.75 -18.03 -5.56
C GLU A 78 23.37 -17.45 -5.27
N TYR A 79 23.07 -16.24 -5.76
CA TYR A 79 21.74 -15.61 -5.60
C TYR A 79 20.77 -16.02 -6.71
N SER A 80 21.27 -16.56 -7.82
CA SER A 80 20.45 -16.96 -8.96
C SER A 80 19.53 -18.15 -8.66
N VAL A 81 19.81 -18.90 -7.59
CA VAL A 81 19.06 -20.09 -7.21
C VAL A 81 17.57 -19.79 -7.02
N PHE A 82 17.23 -18.67 -6.36
CA PHE A 82 15.84 -18.29 -6.06
C PHE A 82 15.17 -17.52 -7.20
N LEU A 83 15.95 -16.97 -8.12
CA LEU A 83 15.47 -16.21 -9.29
C LEU A 83 15.60 -16.99 -10.59
N LYS A 84 15.94 -18.27 -10.54
CA LYS A 84 16.31 -19.07 -11.70
C LYS A 84 15.27 -19.09 -12.81
N ASP A 85 14.00 -19.20 -12.45
CA ASP A 85 12.89 -19.30 -13.39
C ASP A 85 12.03 -18.01 -13.37
N SER A 86 12.54 -16.93 -12.73
CA SER A 86 11.88 -15.63 -12.65
C SER A 86 12.05 -14.83 -13.95
N ASN A 87 11.03 -14.03 -14.27
CA ASN A 87 11.08 -13.15 -15.44
C ASN A 87 11.62 -11.76 -15.06
N TYR A 88 12.93 -11.55 -15.20
CA TYR A 88 13.52 -10.25 -14.95
C TYR A 88 14.61 -9.87 -15.97
N SER A 89 14.81 -8.57 -16.13
CA SER A 89 15.93 -7.95 -16.85
C SER A 89 16.65 -6.98 -15.93
N THR A 90 17.88 -6.61 -16.28
CA THR A 90 18.67 -5.61 -15.54
C THR A 90 18.73 -4.30 -16.30
N TYR A 91 18.78 -3.19 -15.56
CA TYR A 91 18.97 -1.85 -16.10
C TYR A 91 20.15 -1.19 -15.40
N LEU A 92 21.11 -0.71 -16.21
CA LEU A 92 22.22 0.12 -15.78
C LEU A 92 22.09 1.50 -16.43
N PRO A 93 22.21 2.59 -15.68
CA PRO A 93 22.25 3.93 -16.26
C PRO A 93 23.41 4.07 -17.24
N GLU A 94 23.23 4.90 -18.27
CA GLU A 94 24.24 5.14 -19.28
C GLU A 94 25.52 5.71 -18.65
N GLY A 95 26.68 5.15 -19.02
CA GLY A 95 28.00 5.56 -18.50
C GLY A 95 28.36 4.95 -17.14
N THR A 96 27.52 4.09 -16.58
CA THR A 96 27.82 3.36 -15.34
C THR A 96 28.16 1.90 -15.63
N SER A 97 28.92 1.26 -14.74
CA SER A 97 29.13 -0.18 -14.74
C SER A 97 28.25 -0.87 -13.67
N GLY A 98 27.93 -2.15 -13.89
CA GLY A 98 27.19 -2.93 -12.92
C GLY A 98 27.98 -3.06 -11.61
N ARG A 99 27.27 -2.92 -10.49
CA ARG A 99 27.82 -3.07 -9.16
C ARG A 99 27.09 -4.21 -8.44
N TYR A 100 27.83 -5.26 -8.09
CA TYR A 100 27.27 -6.56 -7.65
C TYR A 100 27.69 -6.96 -6.23
N GLY A 101 28.24 -6.09 -5.45
CA GLY A 101 28.80 -6.40 -4.13
C GLY A 101 27.83 -6.52 -2.97
N SER A 102 26.51 -6.66 -3.23
CA SER A 102 25.48 -6.75 -2.17
C SER A 102 24.42 -7.78 -2.51
N ALA A 103 23.95 -8.52 -1.51
CA ALA A 103 22.80 -9.41 -1.63
C ALA A 103 21.47 -8.66 -1.68
N HIS A 104 21.40 -7.44 -1.13
CA HIS A 104 20.18 -6.70 -0.90
C HIS A 104 19.25 -6.58 -2.14
N PRO A 105 19.74 -6.22 -3.37
CA PRO A 105 18.86 -6.16 -4.54
C PRO A 105 18.32 -7.54 -4.98
N TYR A 106 19.06 -8.63 -4.73
CA TYR A 106 18.58 -9.99 -4.99
C TYR A 106 17.52 -10.41 -3.97
N GLU A 107 17.74 -10.06 -2.70
CA GLU A 107 16.83 -10.35 -1.59
C GLU A 107 15.50 -9.63 -1.79
N THR A 108 15.50 -8.32 -2.12
CA THR A 108 14.29 -7.54 -2.38
C THR A 108 13.55 -8.00 -3.63
N LEU A 109 14.28 -8.29 -4.71
CA LEU A 109 13.70 -8.84 -5.93
C LEU A 109 13.10 -10.23 -5.69
N SER A 110 13.75 -11.07 -4.89
CA SER A 110 13.26 -12.42 -4.57
C SER A 110 11.92 -12.42 -3.84
N VAL A 111 11.65 -11.42 -2.99
CA VAL A 111 10.35 -11.26 -2.31
C VAL A 111 9.21 -11.07 -3.32
N MET A 112 9.48 -10.41 -4.44
CA MET A 112 8.48 -10.13 -5.47
C MET A 112 8.46 -11.20 -6.56
N ALA A 113 9.62 -11.52 -7.10
CA ALA A 113 9.83 -12.28 -8.34
C ALA A 113 10.34 -13.72 -8.10
N GLY A 114 10.78 -14.06 -6.89
CA GLY A 114 11.45 -15.32 -6.61
C GLY A 114 10.64 -16.52 -7.08
N TYR A 115 11.21 -17.27 -8.02
CA TYR A 115 10.61 -18.49 -8.52
C TYR A 115 11.68 -19.49 -8.95
N ASN A 116 11.54 -20.71 -8.45
CA ASN A 116 12.35 -21.83 -8.83
C ASN A 116 11.55 -23.12 -8.61
N GLU A 117 11.19 -23.81 -9.69
CA GLU A 117 10.39 -25.06 -9.65
C GLU A 117 10.98 -26.14 -8.73
N SER A 118 12.29 -26.14 -8.53
CA SER A 118 12.96 -27.12 -7.65
C SER A 118 12.66 -26.86 -6.17
N TYR A 119 12.34 -25.60 -5.79
CA TYR A 119 12.06 -25.18 -4.41
C TYR A 119 10.57 -25.26 -4.06
N GLU A 120 9.66 -25.18 -5.02
CA GLU A 120 8.22 -25.32 -4.81
C GLU A 120 7.88 -26.63 -4.06
N LYS A 121 8.66 -27.68 -4.29
CA LYS A 121 8.54 -28.97 -3.59
C LYS A 121 9.14 -29.00 -2.18
N GLN A 122 9.87 -27.96 -1.79
CA GLN A 122 10.59 -27.87 -0.51
C GLN A 122 9.92 -26.91 0.49
N GLU A 123 8.70 -26.45 0.22
CA GLU A 123 7.93 -25.49 1.06
C GLU A 123 8.63 -24.11 1.20
N VAL A 124 9.49 -23.75 0.25
CA VAL A 124 10.08 -22.41 0.17
C VAL A 124 9.08 -21.47 -0.49
N SER A 125 8.85 -20.30 0.12
CA SER A 125 7.95 -19.27 -0.39
C SER A 125 8.40 -18.82 -1.78
N THR A 126 7.49 -18.79 -2.74
CA THR A 126 7.69 -18.07 -4.01
C THR A 126 7.55 -16.57 -3.78
N GLY A 127 8.08 -15.75 -4.69
CA GLY A 127 7.78 -14.32 -4.73
C GLY A 127 6.27 -14.10 -4.90
N ILE A 128 5.76 -13.03 -4.32
CA ILE A 128 4.31 -12.79 -4.24
C ILE A 128 3.69 -12.55 -5.63
N ALA A 129 4.35 -11.79 -6.52
CA ALA A 129 3.87 -11.52 -7.88
C ALA A 129 4.82 -12.14 -8.93
N TRP A 130 5.21 -13.39 -8.73
CA TRP A 130 6.31 -14.07 -9.42
C TRP A 130 6.16 -14.18 -10.95
N ARG A 131 4.98 -13.91 -11.52
CA ARG A 131 4.75 -13.86 -12.97
C ARG A 131 4.74 -12.45 -13.57
N ALA A 132 5.01 -11.40 -12.78
CA ALA A 132 5.18 -10.06 -13.33
C ALA A 132 6.47 -9.94 -14.15
N ASN A 133 6.55 -8.91 -14.98
CA ASN A 133 7.76 -8.57 -15.74
C ASN A 133 8.61 -7.60 -14.91
N TYR A 134 9.76 -8.03 -14.46
CA TYR A 134 10.62 -7.23 -13.60
C TYR A 134 11.77 -6.56 -14.36
N THR A 135 12.11 -5.33 -13.95
CA THR A 135 13.38 -4.69 -14.29
C THR A 135 14.11 -4.35 -12.99
N ALA A 136 15.23 -5.01 -12.74
CA ALA A 136 16.11 -4.68 -11.63
C ALA A 136 17.04 -3.54 -12.05
N GLY A 137 16.81 -2.33 -11.51
CA GLY A 137 17.50 -1.11 -11.89
C GLY A 137 18.48 -0.63 -10.83
N GLN A 138 19.72 -0.33 -11.23
CA GLN A 138 20.73 0.33 -10.40
C GLN A 138 20.53 1.84 -10.45
N VAL A 139 20.58 2.50 -9.28
CA VAL A 139 20.49 3.98 -9.15
C VAL A 139 21.81 4.63 -8.71
N ALA A 140 22.86 3.83 -8.53
CA ALA A 140 24.18 4.31 -8.10
C ALA A 140 25.19 4.36 -9.26
N GLU A 141 26.16 5.27 -9.14
CA GLU A 141 27.37 5.31 -9.98
C GLU A 141 28.39 4.25 -9.52
N ASP A 142 29.50 4.14 -10.24
CA ASP A 142 30.60 3.16 -9.99
C ASP A 142 31.32 3.33 -8.65
N GLY A 143 30.92 4.28 -7.84
CA GLY A 143 31.52 4.60 -6.56
C GLY A 143 30.65 4.25 -5.35
N LEU A 144 31.09 4.71 -4.20
CA LEU A 144 30.38 4.60 -2.93
C LEU A 144 29.23 5.63 -2.79
N PHE A 145 29.05 6.52 -3.77
CA PHE A 145 28.13 7.63 -3.71
C PHE A 145 27.17 7.61 -4.88
N THR A 146 25.87 7.79 -4.57
CA THR A 146 24.85 8.15 -5.55
C THR A 146 24.73 9.66 -5.61
N SER A 147 24.74 10.23 -6.82
CA SER A 147 24.25 11.59 -6.99
C SER A 147 22.73 11.59 -7.08
N ASP A 148 22.07 12.61 -6.53
CA ASP A 148 20.63 12.81 -6.74
C ASP A 148 20.30 12.86 -8.23
N ARG A 149 21.20 13.45 -9.05
CA ARG A 149 21.04 13.53 -10.49
C ARG A 149 20.81 12.17 -11.14
N LEU A 150 21.70 11.20 -10.90
CA LEU A 150 21.58 9.87 -11.50
C LEU A 150 20.35 9.14 -10.99
N THR A 151 20.11 9.21 -9.68
CA THR A 151 18.96 8.59 -9.03
C THR A 151 17.67 9.13 -9.65
N LEU A 152 17.49 10.44 -9.71
CA LEU A 152 16.28 11.07 -10.23
C LEU A 152 16.07 10.81 -11.74
N GLN A 153 17.14 10.82 -12.55
CA GLN A 153 17.07 10.45 -13.96
C GLN A 153 16.65 8.98 -14.17
N THR A 154 17.09 8.09 -13.29
CA THR A 154 16.67 6.68 -13.33
C THR A 154 15.18 6.56 -13.02
N TYR A 155 14.68 7.24 -11.98
CA TYR A 155 13.24 7.26 -11.68
C TYR A 155 12.42 7.86 -12.83
N GLU A 156 12.83 9.02 -13.37
CA GLU A 156 12.17 9.65 -14.51
C GLU A 156 12.01 8.68 -15.67
N LYS A 157 13.05 7.90 -15.98
CA LYS A 157 12.99 6.89 -17.04
C LYS A 157 11.93 5.84 -16.79
N PHE A 158 11.82 5.30 -15.58
CA PHE A 158 10.84 4.26 -15.28
C PHE A 158 9.41 4.80 -15.21
N PHE A 159 9.21 6.00 -14.68
CA PHE A 159 7.93 6.69 -14.77
C PHE A 159 7.53 6.95 -16.23
N SER A 160 8.42 7.51 -17.04
CA SER A 160 8.14 7.87 -18.45
C SER A 160 7.95 6.65 -19.34
N ASN A 161 8.58 5.51 -19.02
CA ASN A 161 8.38 4.25 -19.73
C ASN A 161 7.08 3.54 -19.33
N GLY A 162 6.31 4.08 -18.36
CA GLY A 162 5.03 3.54 -17.93
C GLY A 162 5.17 2.23 -17.16
N ALA A 163 6.15 2.13 -16.25
CA ALA A 163 6.15 1.03 -15.28
C ALA A 163 4.85 1.03 -14.49
N ASP A 164 4.20 -0.12 -14.32
CA ASP A 164 2.98 -0.20 -13.53
C ASP A 164 3.27 -0.01 -12.03
N VAL A 165 4.41 -0.53 -11.55
CA VAL A 165 4.85 -0.39 -10.16
C VAL A 165 6.35 -0.07 -10.12
N ILE A 166 6.74 0.88 -9.28
CA ILE A 166 8.15 1.13 -8.91
C ILE A 166 8.30 0.77 -7.42
N SER A 167 9.23 -0.15 -7.12
CA SER A 167 9.61 -0.58 -5.77
C SER A 167 10.99 -0.06 -5.42
N SER A 168 11.16 0.55 -4.24
CA SER A 168 12.42 1.10 -3.77
C SER A 168 12.69 0.77 -2.32
N SER A 169 13.85 0.18 -2.05
CA SER A 169 14.23 -0.24 -0.71
C SER A 169 15.52 0.39 -0.20
N PHE A 170 15.76 1.65 -0.58
CA PHE A 170 16.88 2.45 -0.08
C PHE A 170 16.42 3.84 0.36
N LYS A 171 17.24 4.56 1.11
CA LYS A 171 16.95 5.93 1.55
C LYS A 171 18.02 6.92 1.13
N ASN A 172 17.58 8.16 0.90
CA ASN A 172 18.45 9.33 0.86
C ASN A 172 17.85 10.43 1.75
N SER A 173 18.48 10.69 2.90
CA SER A 173 17.97 11.58 3.95
C SER A 173 18.76 12.87 4.12
N GLY A 174 19.67 13.20 3.18
CA GLY A 174 20.42 14.45 3.19
C GLY A 174 19.54 15.70 3.09
N GLU A 175 20.13 16.88 3.18
CA GLU A 175 19.40 18.17 3.08
C GLU A 175 18.68 18.34 1.74
N SER A 176 19.24 17.80 0.65
CA SER A 176 18.60 17.76 -0.66
C SER A 176 17.34 16.88 -0.74
N SER A 177 17.10 16.03 0.26
CA SER A 177 16.03 15.02 0.25
C SER A 177 14.63 15.61 0.09
N PHE A 178 14.36 16.83 0.53
CA PHE A 178 13.08 17.49 0.33
C PHE A 178 12.89 17.94 -1.12
N MET A 179 13.91 18.59 -1.71
CA MET A 179 13.85 19.04 -3.10
C MET A 179 13.82 17.86 -4.07
N ALA A 180 14.64 16.84 -3.83
CA ALA A 180 14.61 15.60 -4.60
C ALA A 180 13.27 14.87 -4.45
N GLY A 181 12.65 14.91 -3.27
CA GLY A 181 11.31 14.42 -3.01
C GLY A 181 10.26 15.12 -3.86
N ALA A 182 10.29 16.46 -3.94
CA ALA A 182 9.39 17.23 -4.79
C ALA A 182 9.54 16.90 -6.29
N ILE A 183 10.76 16.58 -6.75
CA ILE A 183 11.00 16.12 -8.12
C ILE A 183 10.34 14.76 -8.36
N LEU A 184 10.46 13.82 -7.41
CA LEU A 184 9.79 12.52 -7.51
C LEU A 184 8.26 12.66 -7.45
N ASP A 185 7.73 13.57 -6.63
CA ASP A 185 6.30 13.88 -6.61
C ASP A 185 5.81 14.41 -7.95
N SER A 186 6.63 15.22 -8.65
CA SER A 186 6.35 15.68 -10.02
C SER A 186 6.29 14.52 -11.02
N HIS A 187 7.24 13.58 -10.95
CA HIS A 187 7.21 12.40 -11.82
C HIS A 187 5.98 11.52 -11.55
N ALA A 188 5.66 11.26 -10.30
CA ALA A 188 4.49 10.47 -9.91
C ALA A 188 3.17 11.14 -10.33
N ALA A 189 3.02 12.46 -10.13
CA ALA A 189 1.83 13.20 -10.52
C ALA A 189 1.59 13.18 -12.05
N LYS A 190 2.67 13.30 -12.84
CA LYS A 190 2.61 13.22 -14.32
C LYS A 190 2.34 11.81 -14.85
N ASN A 191 2.58 10.77 -14.05
CA ASN A 191 2.46 9.36 -14.42
C ASN A 191 1.52 8.63 -13.46
N ALA A 192 0.27 9.10 -13.37
CA ALA A 192 -0.72 8.68 -12.37
C ALA A 192 -1.05 7.16 -12.39
N ARG A 193 -0.63 6.40 -13.40
CA ARG A 193 -0.79 4.94 -13.48
C ARG A 193 0.40 4.16 -12.93
N THR A 194 1.47 4.82 -12.50
CA THR A 194 2.61 4.16 -11.89
C THR A 194 2.48 4.21 -10.37
N VAL A 195 2.25 3.07 -9.74
CA VAL A 195 2.22 2.94 -8.29
C VAL A 195 3.65 2.99 -7.77
N PHE A 196 3.97 4.02 -6.99
CA PHE A 196 5.28 4.17 -6.40
C PHE A 196 5.27 3.71 -4.94
N VAL A 197 6.16 2.78 -4.59
CA VAL A 197 6.27 2.18 -3.26
C VAL A 197 7.69 2.32 -2.74
N GLY A 198 7.84 2.78 -1.51
CA GLY A 198 9.13 2.98 -0.86
C GLY A 198 9.16 2.44 0.56
N ALA A 199 10.30 1.88 0.98
CA ALA A 199 10.52 1.46 2.36
C ALA A 199 10.53 2.69 3.31
N ALA A 200 10.01 2.57 4.54
CA ALA A 200 9.97 3.71 5.49
C ALA A 200 11.34 4.08 6.06
N SER A 201 12.37 3.27 5.86
CA SER A 201 13.69 3.30 6.49
C SER A 201 13.76 2.58 7.84
N ASN A 202 15.00 2.34 8.34
CA ASN A 202 15.25 1.53 9.54
C ASN A 202 15.85 2.33 10.69
N ASP A 203 15.44 3.60 10.86
CA ASP A 203 15.96 4.52 11.87
C ASP A 203 14.97 4.74 13.03
N GLY A 204 14.07 3.77 13.29
CA GLY A 204 13.05 3.89 14.35
C GLY A 204 13.62 4.12 15.75
N GLY A 205 14.87 3.68 16.01
CA GLY A 205 15.58 3.95 17.27
C GLY A 205 16.01 5.41 17.47
N GLU A 206 16.02 6.22 16.40
CA GLU A 206 16.38 7.65 16.45
C GLU A 206 15.19 8.55 16.79
N GLY A 207 13.97 8.00 16.87
CA GLY A 207 12.75 8.73 17.16
C GLY A 207 11.91 9.01 15.91
N PRO A 208 10.87 9.88 16.01
CA PRO A 208 10.01 10.23 14.89
C PRO A 208 10.70 11.11 13.84
N GLY A 209 10.15 11.15 12.62
CA GLY A 209 10.59 12.10 11.58
C GLY A 209 11.70 11.58 10.66
N HIS A 210 12.01 10.28 10.71
CA HIS A 210 13.09 9.66 9.93
C HIS A 210 12.60 8.81 8.74
N VAL A 211 11.34 8.95 8.32
CA VAL A 211 10.84 8.31 7.10
C VAL A 211 11.35 9.06 5.87
N ALA A 212 12.18 8.42 5.03
CA ALA A 212 12.92 9.10 3.96
C ALA A 212 13.29 8.21 2.76
N SER A 213 12.46 7.24 2.37
CA SER A 213 12.81 6.37 1.24
C SER A 213 11.85 6.56 0.05
N PRO A 214 12.38 6.71 -1.16
CA PRO A 214 13.81 6.95 -1.44
C PRO A 214 14.25 8.35 -1.02
N TYR A 215 13.32 9.30 -0.96
CA TYR A 215 13.44 10.67 -0.48
C TYR A 215 12.24 11.04 0.41
N ARG A 216 12.13 12.31 0.82
CA ARG A 216 10.99 12.83 1.59
C ARG A 216 9.83 13.25 0.68
N ASN A 217 9.43 12.39 -0.24
CA ASN A 217 8.34 12.60 -1.18
C ASN A 217 6.98 12.16 -0.60
N MET A 218 5.87 12.64 -1.18
CA MET A 218 4.49 12.44 -0.71
C MET A 218 3.67 11.53 -1.63
N ASN A 219 3.89 11.60 -2.96
CA ASN A 219 3.17 10.78 -3.96
C ASN A 219 3.78 9.36 -4.06
N VAL A 220 3.84 8.67 -2.92
CA VAL A 220 4.45 7.35 -2.75
C VAL A 220 3.66 6.60 -1.69
N ILE A 221 3.71 5.28 -1.69
CA ILE A 221 3.25 4.43 -0.59
C ILE A 221 4.46 4.10 0.28
N LYS A 222 4.57 4.72 1.45
CA LYS A 222 5.64 4.45 2.42
C LYS A 222 5.29 3.27 3.29
N VAL A 223 6.16 2.25 3.29
CA VAL A 223 5.87 0.96 3.93
C VAL A 223 6.70 0.76 5.19
N GLY A 224 6.01 0.66 6.34
CA GLY A 224 6.57 0.28 7.64
C GLY A 224 6.77 -1.24 7.76
N ALA A 225 7.62 -1.66 8.69
CA ALA A 225 7.92 -3.05 8.96
C ALA A 225 7.18 -3.56 10.20
N LEU A 226 6.46 -4.67 10.07
CA LEU A 226 5.85 -5.39 11.19
C LEU A 226 6.83 -6.35 11.84
N ASP A 227 6.71 -6.52 13.16
CA ASP A 227 7.61 -7.32 13.99
C ASP A 227 7.22 -8.81 14.00
N ALA A 228 8.11 -9.66 13.48
CA ALA A 228 7.93 -11.10 13.48
C ALA A 228 7.81 -11.70 14.89
N SER A 229 8.48 -11.11 15.90
CA SER A 229 8.44 -11.62 17.29
C SER A 229 7.06 -11.49 17.93
N THR A 230 6.21 -10.63 17.41
CA THR A 230 4.81 -10.43 17.84
C THR A 230 3.79 -11.13 16.94
N GLY A 231 4.25 -11.94 15.98
CA GLY A 231 3.40 -12.49 14.93
C GLY A 231 2.89 -11.42 13.98
N PHE A 232 3.68 -10.37 13.74
CA PHE A 232 3.36 -9.21 12.90
C PHE A 232 2.15 -8.37 13.38
N LYS A 233 1.85 -8.40 14.68
CA LYS A 233 0.78 -7.61 15.30
C LYS A 233 1.18 -6.16 15.57
N THR A 234 2.48 -5.91 15.77
CA THR A 234 3.03 -4.60 16.10
C THR A 234 4.09 -4.19 15.10
N VAL A 235 4.45 -2.92 15.09
CA VAL A 235 5.54 -2.38 14.26
C VAL A 235 6.89 -2.74 14.88
N ALA A 236 7.84 -3.16 14.04
CA ALA A 236 9.20 -3.46 14.45
C ALA A 236 9.92 -2.22 14.99
N ALA A 237 10.69 -2.36 16.06
CA ALA A 237 11.36 -1.24 16.73
C ALA A 237 12.33 -0.47 15.82
N PHE A 238 12.89 -1.10 14.81
CA PHE A 238 13.78 -0.47 13.85
C PHE A 238 13.03 0.34 12.77
N SER A 239 11.73 0.07 12.51
CA SER A 239 10.97 0.75 11.47
C SER A 239 10.88 2.24 11.74
N SER A 240 11.31 3.08 10.79
CA SER A 240 11.12 4.53 10.88
C SER A 240 9.64 4.87 10.90
N TYR A 241 9.28 5.95 11.58
CA TYR A 241 7.91 6.39 11.76
C TYR A 241 7.76 7.91 11.79
N GLY A 242 6.53 8.38 11.58
CA GLY A 242 6.16 9.80 11.65
C GLY A 242 5.99 10.33 13.08
N PRO A 243 5.63 11.63 13.24
CA PRO A 243 5.37 12.54 12.13
C PRO A 243 6.64 13.09 11.50
N ASN A 244 6.62 13.28 10.17
CA ASN A 244 7.66 13.98 9.45
C ASN A 244 7.33 15.47 9.26
N ASP A 245 8.35 16.20 8.82
CA ASP A 245 8.20 17.59 8.38
C ASP A 245 7.58 17.63 6.99
N PHE A 246 6.77 18.66 6.73
CA PHE A 246 6.26 19.02 5.42
C PHE A 246 7.16 20.09 4.79
N TYR A 247 7.40 20.02 3.48
CA TYR A 247 8.18 20.98 2.71
C TYR A 247 7.33 21.62 1.61
N ASN A 248 7.30 22.95 1.58
CA ASN A 248 6.66 23.73 0.50
C ASN A 248 7.70 24.00 -0.60
N PRO A 249 7.60 23.40 -1.79
CA PRO A 249 8.60 23.56 -2.84
C PRO A 249 8.61 24.94 -3.50
N ILE A 250 7.54 25.76 -3.33
CA ILE A 250 7.45 27.12 -3.87
C ILE A 250 8.22 28.10 -2.97
N THR A 251 8.01 28.02 -1.65
CA THR A 251 8.61 28.98 -0.70
C THR A 251 9.92 28.47 -0.10
N GLY A 252 10.17 27.16 -0.12
CA GLY A 252 11.28 26.51 0.58
C GLY A 252 11.05 26.36 2.08
N GLU A 253 9.89 26.75 2.60
CA GLU A 253 9.56 26.66 4.03
C GLU A 253 9.21 25.23 4.45
N THR A 254 9.41 24.94 5.73
CA THR A 254 9.13 23.63 6.32
C THR A 254 8.20 23.75 7.52
N ALA A 255 7.07 23.04 7.52
CA ALA A 255 6.23 22.85 8.71
C ALA A 255 6.67 21.58 9.46
N LYS A 256 6.87 21.68 10.76
CA LYS A 256 7.51 20.64 11.56
C LYS A 256 6.54 19.62 12.14
N GLY A 257 6.81 18.34 11.91
CA GLY A 257 6.12 17.23 12.58
C GLY A 257 4.62 17.15 12.27
N VAL A 258 4.22 17.36 11.01
CA VAL A 258 2.82 17.46 10.58
C VAL A 258 2.35 16.39 9.59
N VAL A 259 3.28 15.57 9.06
CA VAL A 259 2.97 14.53 8.07
C VAL A 259 3.01 13.15 8.71
N SER A 260 1.99 12.34 8.55
CA SER A 260 1.92 10.97 9.10
C SER A 260 3.04 10.07 8.59
N SER A 261 3.37 10.16 7.33
CA SER A 261 4.52 9.59 6.60
C SER A 261 4.51 8.10 6.34
N VAL A 262 4.14 7.24 7.27
CA VAL A 262 3.92 5.82 6.99
C VAL A 262 2.50 5.67 6.46
N ASP A 263 2.33 5.02 5.30
CA ASP A 263 1.03 4.80 4.69
C ASP A 263 0.43 3.45 5.10
N ILE A 264 1.25 2.39 5.07
CA ILE A 264 0.83 1.01 5.38
C ILE A 264 2.04 0.23 5.91
N SER A 265 1.82 -0.89 6.58
CA SER A 265 2.88 -1.77 7.05
C SER A 265 2.72 -3.20 6.53
N ALA A 266 3.83 -3.91 6.37
CA ALA A 266 3.87 -5.30 5.95
C ALA A 266 4.95 -6.08 6.74
N PRO A 267 4.99 -7.42 6.67
CA PRO A 267 6.02 -8.21 7.35
C PRO A 267 7.43 -7.68 7.13
N GLY A 268 8.11 -7.31 8.21
CA GLY A 268 9.47 -6.76 8.18
C GLY A 268 10.57 -7.82 8.22
N THR A 269 10.20 -9.10 8.33
CA THR A 269 11.12 -10.25 8.30
C THR A 269 10.59 -11.26 7.32
N VAL A 270 11.43 -11.69 6.38
CA VAL A 270 11.07 -12.65 5.32
C VAL A 270 12.13 -13.73 5.20
N TYR A 271 11.69 -14.91 4.73
CA TYR A 271 12.59 -16.01 4.42
C TYR A 271 12.97 -15.96 2.94
N THR A 272 14.22 -15.70 2.65
CA THR A 272 14.74 -15.53 1.28
C THR A 272 16.22 -15.92 1.20
N VAL A 273 16.88 -15.62 0.07
CA VAL A 273 18.30 -15.85 -0.12
C VAL A 273 19.09 -14.81 0.66
N LYS A 274 20.07 -15.25 1.45
CA LYS A 274 21.00 -14.39 2.19
C LYS A 274 22.24 -14.04 1.36
N GLN A 275 23.04 -13.11 1.91
CA GLN A 275 24.30 -12.68 1.31
C GLN A 275 25.32 -13.83 1.05
N ASP A 276 25.28 -14.89 1.82
CA ASP A 276 26.14 -16.06 1.66
C ASP A 276 25.55 -17.12 0.71
N GLY A 277 24.44 -16.81 0.02
CA GLY A 277 23.72 -17.72 -0.87
C GLY A 277 22.85 -18.77 -0.15
N SER A 278 22.86 -18.82 1.18
CA SER A 278 21.98 -19.69 1.93
C SER A 278 20.56 -19.13 2.01
N LEU A 279 19.58 -19.99 2.27
CA LEU A 279 18.22 -19.57 2.58
C LEU A 279 18.10 -19.25 4.07
N GLY A 280 17.40 -18.17 4.39
CA GLY A 280 17.15 -17.77 5.77
C GLY A 280 16.41 -16.47 5.92
N ASN A 281 16.17 -16.06 7.18
CA ASN A 281 15.48 -14.82 7.47
C ASN A 281 16.39 -13.59 7.27
N VAL A 282 15.82 -12.58 6.63
CA VAL A 282 16.35 -11.22 6.52
C VAL A 282 15.32 -10.23 7.04
N SER A 283 15.74 -9.08 7.58
CA SER A 283 14.83 -8.13 8.22
C SER A 283 15.12 -6.69 7.81
N GLY A 284 14.07 -5.90 7.66
CA GLY A 284 14.11 -4.49 7.30
C GLY A 284 12.81 -4.01 6.65
N THR A 285 12.55 -2.72 6.66
CA THR A 285 11.49 -2.11 5.83
C THR A 285 11.73 -2.35 4.34
N SER A 286 12.98 -2.62 3.97
CA SER A 286 13.39 -3.03 2.61
C SER A 286 12.72 -4.31 2.12
N PHE A 287 12.22 -5.15 3.02
CA PHE A 287 11.49 -6.39 2.69
C PHE A 287 9.97 -6.22 2.79
N ALA A 288 9.51 -5.27 3.59
CA ALA A 288 8.09 -4.90 3.67
C ALA A 288 7.61 -4.18 2.39
N ALA A 289 8.42 -3.27 1.83
CA ALA A 289 8.06 -2.52 0.63
C ALA A 289 7.84 -3.43 -0.60
N PRO A 290 8.69 -4.42 -0.93
CA PRO A 290 8.45 -5.38 -2.01
C PRO A 290 7.15 -6.18 -1.84
N ILE A 291 6.72 -6.46 -0.62
CA ILE A 291 5.46 -7.16 -0.35
C ILE A 291 4.27 -6.29 -0.81
N VAL A 292 4.26 -5.01 -0.43
CA VAL A 292 3.22 -4.06 -0.86
C VAL A 292 3.29 -3.79 -2.36
N SER A 293 4.50 -3.69 -2.93
CA SER A 293 4.71 -3.57 -4.38
C SER A 293 4.12 -4.75 -5.14
N SER A 294 4.27 -5.95 -4.60
CA SER A 294 3.69 -7.17 -5.16
C SER A 294 2.16 -7.16 -5.10
N ALA A 295 1.57 -6.70 -3.99
CA ALA A 295 0.12 -6.56 -3.90
C ALA A 295 -0.42 -5.58 -4.95
N ALA A 296 0.25 -4.44 -5.14
CA ALA A 296 -0.08 -3.49 -6.22
C ALA A 296 0.05 -4.13 -7.61
N ALA A 297 1.11 -4.92 -7.87
CA ALA A 297 1.30 -5.63 -9.13
C ALA A 297 0.20 -6.69 -9.37
N LEU A 298 -0.25 -7.39 -8.33
CA LEU A 298 -1.38 -8.32 -8.42
C LEU A 298 -2.68 -7.58 -8.74
N MET A 299 -2.94 -6.41 -8.15
CA MET A 299 -4.12 -5.57 -8.48
C MET A 299 -4.07 -5.10 -9.94
N VAL A 300 -2.93 -4.61 -10.42
CA VAL A 300 -2.75 -4.24 -11.83
C VAL A 300 -2.97 -5.44 -12.75
N SER A 301 -2.40 -6.60 -12.42
CA SER A 301 -2.61 -7.85 -13.17
C SER A 301 -4.09 -8.23 -13.20
N TYR A 302 -4.78 -8.18 -12.07
CA TYR A 302 -6.21 -8.43 -11.96
C TYR A 302 -7.03 -7.49 -12.86
N SER A 303 -6.74 -6.17 -12.80
CA SER A 303 -7.42 -5.18 -13.64
C SER A 303 -7.27 -5.49 -15.13
N LYS A 304 -6.06 -5.85 -15.57
CA LYS A 304 -5.78 -6.20 -16.97
C LYS A 304 -6.49 -7.48 -17.40
N GLU A 305 -6.42 -8.54 -16.58
CA GLU A 305 -7.06 -9.84 -16.86
C GLU A 305 -8.60 -9.75 -16.87
N MET A 306 -9.17 -8.96 -15.94
CA MET A 306 -10.62 -8.74 -15.87
C MET A 306 -11.12 -7.64 -16.81
N SER A 307 -10.24 -7.03 -17.60
CA SER A 307 -10.57 -5.92 -18.51
C SER A 307 -11.31 -4.77 -17.82
N MET A 308 -10.88 -4.43 -16.59
CA MET A 308 -11.45 -3.31 -15.85
C MET A 308 -11.17 -1.98 -16.55
N PRO A 309 -11.96 -0.92 -16.31
CA PRO A 309 -11.68 0.41 -16.86
C PRO A 309 -10.26 0.87 -16.52
N ASP A 310 -9.68 1.69 -17.40
CA ASP A 310 -8.32 2.20 -17.25
C ASP A 310 -8.08 2.96 -15.94
N ASP A 311 -9.11 3.66 -15.45
CA ASP A 311 -9.08 4.42 -14.20
C ASP A 311 -8.88 3.52 -12.96
N SER A 312 -9.21 2.22 -13.07
CA SER A 312 -8.94 1.27 -11.99
C SER A 312 -7.44 1.12 -11.69
N ARG A 313 -6.56 1.44 -12.66
CA ARG A 313 -5.10 1.38 -12.51
C ARG A 313 -4.46 2.71 -12.11
N ASP A 314 -5.26 3.71 -11.73
CA ASP A 314 -4.72 4.94 -11.16
C ASP A 314 -4.04 4.64 -9.80
N ALA A 315 -2.84 5.17 -9.61
CA ALA A 315 -2.03 4.91 -8.41
C ALA A 315 -2.72 5.39 -7.13
N ARG A 316 -3.51 6.48 -7.20
CA ARG A 316 -4.31 6.99 -6.08
C ARG A 316 -5.39 6.00 -5.67
N LEU A 317 -6.04 5.35 -6.65
CA LEU A 317 -7.07 4.34 -6.38
C LEU A 317 -6.46 3.09 -5.76
N ILE A 318 -5.36 2.57 -6.32
CA ILE A 318 -4.65 1.42 -5.75
C ILE A 318 -4.19 1.74 -4.34
N LYS A 319 -3.62 2.94 -4.10
CA LYS A 319 -3.24 3.40 -2.75
C LYS A 319 -4.46 3.44 -1.83
N ALA A 320 -5.56 4.08 -2.22
CA ALA A 320 -6.77 4.20 -1.40
C ALA A 320 -7.33 2.83 -1.00
N VAL A 321 -7.40 1.88 -1.94
CA VAL A 321 -7.88 0.51 -1.68
C VAL A 321 -6.93 -0.24 -0.75
N LEU A 322 -5.60 -0.20 -0.97
CA LEU A 322 -4.61 -0.85 -0.11
C LEU A 322 -4.68 -0.32 1.34
N LEU A 323 -4.82 0.99 1.51
CA LEU A 323 -4.93 1.60 2.83
C LEU A 323 -6.27 1.30 3.49
N ASN A 324 -7.36 1.35 2.73
CA ASN A 324 -8.69 1.11 3.27
C ASN A 324 -8.90 -0.33 3.74
N SER A 325 -8.31 -1.28 3.05
CA SER A 325 -8.37 -2.70 3.35
C SER A 325 -7.41 -3.16 4.45
N ALA A 326 -6.49 -2.28 4.92
CA ALA A 326 -5.47 -2.65 5.90
C ALA A 326 -6.07 -3.05 7.26
N SER A 327 -5.59 -4.16 7.81
CA SER A 327 -5.95 -4.64 9.15
C SER A 327 -5.26 -3.81 10.23
N LYS A 328 -6.00 -3.36 11.25
CA LYS A 328 -5.41 -2.54 12.30
C LYS A 328 -4.41 -3.34 13.15
N THR A 329 -3.25 -2.75 13.40
CA THR A 329 -2.22 -3.31 14.29
C THR A 329 -2.59 -3.13 15.76
N ASP A 330 -1.96 -3.91 16.65
CA ASP A 330 -2.16 -3.72 18.09
C ASP A 330 -1.72 -2.31 18.51
N GLY A 331 -2.61 -1.57 19.15
CA GLY A 331 -2.36 -0.20 19.57
C GLY A 331 -2.45 0.86 18.47
N TRP A 332 -3.04 0.54 17.32
CA TRP A 332 -3.29 1.49 16.24
C TRP A 332 -4.07 2.72 16.73
N ASP A 333 -3.57 3.92 16.46
CA ASP A 333 -4.20 5.19 16.86
C ASP A 333 -3.84 6.30 15.85
N ASN A 334 -4.80 6.72 15.05
CA ASN A 334 -4.65 7.87 14.15
C ASN A 334 -4.99 9.21 14.82
N GLY A 335 -4.97 9.29 16.12
CA GLY A 335 -5.26 10.52 16.86
C GLY A 335 -6.74 10.90 16.91
N SER A 336 -7.66 10.02 16.49
CA SER A 336 -9.11 10.29 16.55
C SER A 336 -9.59 10.50 17.98
N ARG A 337 -10.34 11.58 18.22
CA ARG A 337 -10.92 11.93 19.53
C ARG A 337 -12.30 12.53 19.34
N LEU A 338 -13.18 12.31 20.33
CA LEU A 338 -14.50 12.95 20.36
C LEU A 338 -14.37 14.43 20.70
N GLU A 339 -14.82 15.30 19.79
CA GLU A 339 -14.78 16.74 19.97
C GLU A 339 -16.02 17.43 19.37
N SER A 340 -16.12 18.75 19.52
CA SER A 340 -17.06 19.56 18.75
C SER A 340 -16.40 19.96 17.42
N ALA A 341 -17.08 19.72 16.31
CA ALA A 341 -16.60 20.02 14.97
C ALA A 341 -17.55 20.96 14.23
N THR A 342 -17.01 21.81 13.38
CA THR A 342 -17.81 22.71 12.53
C THR A 342 -17.69 22.29 11.08
N ALA A 343 -18.83 22.03 10.45
CA ALA A 343 -18.94 21.75 9.02
C ALA A 343 -20.17 22.48 8.46
N ASN A 344 -20.08 22.98 7.24
CA ASN A 344 -21.17 23.67 6.54
C ASN A 344 -21.80 24.81 7.37
N GLY A 345 -20.98 25.56 8.15
CA GLY A 345 -21.40 26.68 9.00
C GLY A 345 -22.17 26.28 10.26
N LYS A 346 -22.28 24.99 10.59
CA LYS A 346 -22.96 24.46 11.77
C LYS A 346 -21.98 23.70 12.65
N THR A 347 -22.13 23.81 13.97
CA THR A 347 -21.33 23.08 14.95
C THR A 347 -22.07 21.82 15.43
N TYR A 348 -21.38 20.69 15.43
CA TYR A 348 -21.83 19.37 15.87
C TYR A 348 -21.01 18.95 17.08
N ALA A 349 -21.65 18.38 18.08
CA ALA A 349 -20.99 17.85 19.28
C ALA A 349 -20.81 16.33 19.17
N GLY A 350 -19.75 15.80 19.79
CA GLY A 350 -19.49 14.36 19.83
C GLY A 350 -19.05 13.76 18.48
N VAL A 351 -18.37 14.54 17.65
CA VAL A 351 -17.81 14.10 16.37
C VAL A 351 -16.49 13.41 16.63
N LEU A 352 -16.28 12.22 16.08
CA LEU A 352 -14.99 11.55 16.08
C LEU A 352 -14.07 12.23 15.05
N SER A 353 -13.08 13.00 15.50
CA SER A 353 -12.23 13.82 14.63
C SER A 353 -10.77 13.46 14.75
N THR A 354 -10.06 13.47 13.61
CA THR A 354 -8.60 13.41 13.57
C THR A 354 -8.02 14.51 12.67
N ARG A 355 -6.78 14.93 12.99
CA ARG A 355 -5.92 15.80 12.16
C ARG A 355 -4.61 15.12 11.80
N GLN A 356 -4.48 13.85 12.18
CA GLN A 356 -3.28 13.04 11.93
C GLN A 356 -3.43 12.17 10.67
N ALA A 357 -4.65 11.88 10.22
CA ALA A 357 -5.05 10.96 9.17
C ALA A 357 -4.72 9.49 9.49
N LEU A 358 -3.46 9.10 9.56
CA LEU A 358 -2.99 7.72 9.77
C LEU A 358 -2.23 7.57 11.09
N ASP A 359 -2.11 6.34 11.58
CA ASP A 359 -1.21 6.02 12.69
C ASP A 359 0.25 6.31 12.30
N TYR A 360 1.01 7.00 13.16
CA TYR A 360 2.37 7.42 12.84
C TYR A 360 3.36 6.25 12.66
N ARG A 361 3.07 5.07 13.20
CA ARG A 361 3.96 3.90 13.15
C ARG A 361 3.58 2.91 12.07
N SER A 362 2.30 2.55 12.00
CA SER A 362 1.78 1.49 11.12
C SER A 362 1.01 2.01 9.91
N GLY A 363 0.79 3.33 9.80
CA GLY A 363 -0.02 3.90 8.74
C GLY A 363 -1.50 3.52 8.90
N ALA A 364 -2.13 3.04 7.84
CA ALA A 364 -3.48 2.50 7.87
C ALA A 364 -3.57 1.16 8.61
N GLY A 365 -2.44 0.46 8.80
CA GLY A 365 -2.35 -0.84 9.43
C GLY A 365 -1.49 -1.84 8.65
N ALA A 366 -1.71 -3.12 8.89
CA ALA A 366 -1.06 -4.23 8.19
C ALA A 366 -1.71 -4.49 6.84
N LEU A 367 -0.92 -4.72 5.79
CA LEU A 367 -1.40 -5.13 4.47
C LEU A 367 -2.33 -6.34 4.56
N ASN A 368 -3.50 -6.23 3.92
CA ASN A 368 -4.47 -7.29 3.74
C ASN A 368 -4.89 -7.36 2.27
N ALA A 369 -4.19 -8.17 1.50
CA ALA A 369 -4.39 -8.25 0.05
C ALA A 369 -5.70 -8.97 -0.34
N GLU A 370 -6.26 -9.81 0.53
CA GLU A 370 -7.56 -10.45 0.30
C GLU A 370 -8.70 -9.42 0.38
N GLU A 371 -8.70 -8.57 1.41
CA GLU A 371 -9.68 -7.46 1.51
C GLU A 371 -9.43 -6.42 0.40
N ALA A 372 -8.17 -6.16 0.04
CA ALA A 372 -7.85 -5.28 -1.09
C ALA A 372 -8.42 -5.82 -2.41
N LEU A 373 -8.32 -7.13 -2.67
CA LEU A 373 -8.93 -7.76 -3.85
C LEU A 373 -10.45 -7.63 -3.83
N ALA A 374 -11.09 -7.90 -2.70
CA ALA A 374 -12.55 -7.83 -2.56
C ALA A 374 -13.04 -6.40 -2.86
N GLN A 375 -12.40 -5.39 -2.29
CA GLN A 375 -12.75 -3.99 -2.49
C GLN A 375 -12.41 -3.50 -3.90
N TYR A 376 -11.25 -3.88 -4.44
CA TYR A 376 -10.84 -3.52 -5.80
C TYR A 376 -11.77 -4.10 -6.87
N GLY A 377 -12.28 -5.32 -6.64
CA GLY A 377 -13.29 -5.95 -7.48
C GLY A 377 -14.63 -5.22 -7.49
N SER A 378 -14.89 -4.37 -6.49
CA SER A 378 -16.08 -3.52 -6.37
C SER A 378 -15.82 -2.07 -6.84
N PHE A 379 -14.89 -1.87 -7.79
CA PHE A 379 -14.64 -0.58 -8.41
C PHE A 379 -15.90 -0.03 -9.07
N GLY A 380 -16.25 1.22 -8.77
CA GLY A 380 -17.50 1.86 -9.20
C GLY A 380 -18.69 1.61 -8.24
N GLU A 381 -18.49 0.87 -7.14
CA GLU A 381 -19.50 0.66 -6.07
C GLU A 381 -19.03 1.23 -4.73
N THR A 382 -17.85 0.83 -4.28
CA THR A 382 -17.25 1.24 -2.99
C THR A 382 -15.84 1.80 -3.12
N SER A 383 -15.38 2.01 -4.34
CA SER A 383 -14.14 2.71 -4.65
C SER A 383 -14.27 3.46 -5.98
N PHE A 384 -13.77 4.70 -6.03
CA PHE A 384 -13.92 5.61 -7.16
C PHE A 384 -12.66 6.43 -7.37
N LEU A 385 -12.39 6.77 -8.62
CA LEU A 385 -11.55 7.89 -9.01
C LEU A 385 -12.50 9.03 -9.41
N ASP A 386 -12.39 10.19 -8.77
CA ASP A 386 -13.30 11.31 -8.94
C ASP A 386 -12.54 12.64 -8.83
N SER A 387 -13.24 13.77 -8.93
CA SER A 387 -12.64 15.09 -8.76
C SER A 387 -13.59 16.05 -8.07
N ALA A 388 -13.06 16.93 -7.24
CA ALA A 388 -13.79 18.02 -6.60
C ALA A 388 -13.31 19.37 -7.11
N VAL A 389 -14.22 20.32 -7.21
CA VAL A 389 -13.93 21.75 -7.46
C VAL A 389 -13.65 22.42 -6.11
N LYS A 390 -12.70 23.37 -6.09
CA LYS A 390 -12.32 24.08 -4.88
C LYS A 390 -13.53 24.75 -4.21
N GLY A 391 -13.71 24.46 -2.94
CA GLY A 391 -14.86 24.92 -2.15
C GLY A 391 -16.13 24.06 -2.29
N GLU A 392 -16.09 22.97 -3.07
CA GLU A 392 -17.20 22.04 -3.25
C GLU A 392 -16.90 20.68 -2.64
N SER A 393 -17.93 19.83 -2.56
CA SER A 393 -17.85 18.46 -2.03
C SER A 393 -18.44 17.45 -3.01
N VAL A 394 -17.88 16.24 -3.02
CA VAL A 394 -18.44 15.05 -3.69
C VAL A 394 -19.00 14.13 -2.63
N PHE A 395 -20.14 13.49 -2.91
CA PHE A 395 -20.89 12.72 -1.94
C PHE A 395 -21.13 11.29 -2.43
N TYR A 396 -21.05 10.34 -1.50
CA TYR A 396 -21.32 8.92 -1.73
C TYR A 396 -22.28 8.43 -0.64
N ASP A 397 -23.51 8.05 -1.03
CA ASP A 397 -24.54 7.60 -0.11
C ASP A 397 -24.56 6.06 -0.04
N PHE A 398 -24.72 5.52 1.18
CA PHE A 398 -24.79 4.08 1.43
C PHE A 398 -25.64 3.77 2.67
N SER A 399 -26.17 2.54 2.73
CA SER A 399 -26.90 2.04 3.90
C SER A 399 -26.02 1.11 4.74
N ALA A 400 -26.14 1.16 6.05
CA ALA A 400 -25.43 0.27 6.96
C ALA A 400 -26.30 -0.15 8.15
N ALA A 401 -26.06 -1.36 8.66
CA ALA A 401 -26.61 -1.80 9.94
C ALA A 401 -25.81 -1.22 11.13
N ALA A 402 -26.41 -1.19 12.31
CA ALA A 402 -25.70 -0.80 13.52
C ALA A 402 -24.64 -1.84 13.92
N ASN A 403 -23.62 -1.39 14.65
CA ASN A 403 -22.52 -2.20 15.18
C ASN A 403 -21.65 -2.87 14.09
N LEU A 404 -21.61 -2.29 12.89
CA LEU A 404 -20.64 -2.66 11.87
C LEU A 404 -19.40 -1.77 11.96
N GLU A 405 -18.26 -2.30 11.57
CA GLU A 405 -17.02 -1.56 11.40
C GLU A 405 -17.05 -0.83 10.06
N PHE A 406 -16.68 0.43 10.06
CA PHE A 406 -16.59 1.27 8.89
C PHE A 406 -15.16 1.76 8.72
N ALA A 407 -14.63 1.63 7.51
CA ALA A 407 -13.39 2.27 7.10
C ALA A 407 -13.63 3.08 5.83
N ALA A 408 -13.01 4.25 5.72
CA ALA A 408 -12.97 5.04 4.50
C ALA A 408 -11.61 5.73 4.34
N THR A 409 -11.11 5.76 3.11
CA THR A 409 -9.82 6.36 2.76
C THR A 409 -9.98 7.24 1.54
N LEU A 410 -9.46 8.46 1.62
CA LEU A 410 -9.36 9.44 0.53
C LEU A 410 -7.88 9.67 0.24
N CYS A 411 -7.45 9.56 -1.03
CA CYS A 411 -6.07 9.78 -1.46
C CYS A 411 -6.02 10.71 -2.67
N TRP A 412 -5.08 11.64 -2.68
CA TRP A 412 -4.80 12.51 -3.83
C TRP A 412 -3.30 12.73 -3.99
N ASN A 413 -2.89 13.32 -5.09
CA ASN A 413 -1.49 13.63 -5.31
C ASN A 413 -1.20 15.11 -4.97
N ILE A 414 0.02 15.38 -4.52
CA ILE A 414 0.56 16.73 -4.62
C ILE A 414 0.81 17.00 -6.11
N GLY A 415 0.21 18.04 -6.65
CA GLY A 415 0.41 18.49 -8.03
C GLY A 415 1.76 19.21 -8.15
N ALA A 416 2.86 18.47 -8.07
CA ALA A 416 4.19 19.02 -8.17
C ALA A 416 4.57 19.24 -9.64
N GLU A 417 4.84 20.48 -10.02
CA GLU A 417 5.36 20.86 -11.34
C GLU A 417 6.75 21.45 -11.18
N ILE A 418 7.78 20.63 -11.43
CA ILE A 418 9.18 21.06 -11.38
C ILE A 418 9.64 21.38 -12.80
N ASP A 419 9.94 22.66 -13.06
CA ASP A 419 10.34 23.18 -14.39
C ASP A 419 11.86 23.29 -14.55
N GLY A 420 12.60 23.37 -13.46
CA GLY A 420 14.04 23.48 -13.46
C GLY A 420 14.69 22.85 -12.25
N ILE A 421 15.82 22.18 -12.48
CA ILE A 421 16.61 21.52 -11.43
C ILE A 421 18.04 22.00 -11.56
N THR A 422 18.62 22.48 -10.46
CA THR A 422 20.06 22.80 -10.36
C THR A 422 20.73 21.77 -9.47
N TYR A 423 21.84 21.24 -9.95
CA TYR A 423 22.70 20.32 -9.21
C TYR A 423 24.01 21.01 -8.83
N ASP A 424 24.53 20.71 -7.68
CA ASP A 424 25.87 21.13 -7.27
C ASP A 424 26.97 20.27 -7.93
N GLY A 425 28.23 20.53 -7.57
CA GLY A 425 29.38 19.81 -8.11
C GLY A 425 29.45 18.32 -7.72
N SER A 426 28.69 17.87 -6.70
CA SER A 426 28.54 16.47 -6.30
C SER A 426 27.38 15.77 -6.99
N GLY A 427 26.53 16.51 -7.71
CA GLY A 427 25.32 16.01 -8.33
C GLY A 427 24.11 15.99 -7.36
N SER A 428 24.23 16.59 -6.18
CA SER A 428 23.10 16.78 -5.27
C SER A 428 22.20 17.92 -5.74
N VAL A 429 20.87 17.81 -5.52
CA VAL A 429 19.94 18.89 -5.84
C VAL A 429 20.20 20.09 -4.93
N SER A 430 20.53 21.23 -5.53
CA SER A 430 20.82 22.48 -4.82
C SER A 430 19.75 23.55 -4.98
N ALA A 431 18.91 23.48 -6.00
CA ALA A 431 17.74 24.32 -6.20
C ALA A 431 16.72 23.68 -7.15
N ILE A 432 15.45 24.01 -6.98
CA ILE A 432 14.36 23.65 -7.88
C ILE A 432 13.52 24.87 -8.24
N SER A 433 12.87 24.85 -9.42
CA SER A 433 11.82 25.78 -9.81
C SER A 433 10.48 25.05 -9.82
N ALA A 434 9.55 25.46 -8.97
CA ALA A 434 8.29 24.78 -8.70
C ALA A 434 7.05 25.70 -8.88
N GLY A 435 7.12 26.64 -9.82
CA GLY A 435 6.18 27.77 -9.92
C GLY A 435 4.70 27.43 -10.06
N ASN A 436 4.35 26.33 -10.73
CA ASN A 436 2.97 25.87 -10.91
C ASN A 436 2.58 24.73 -9.99
N SER A 437 3.42 24.38 -9.03
CA SER A 437 3.11 23.33 -8.06
C SER A 437 1.95 23.76 -7.15
N HIS A 438 1.10 22.80 -6.81
CA HIS A 438 -0.02 23.01 -5.92
C HIS A 438 -0.22 21.83 -4.96
N PHE A 439 -0.85 22.11 -3.83
CA PHE A 439 -1.29 21.06 -2.89
C PHE A 439 -2.67 21.42 -2.34
N ALA A 440 -3.65 20.62 -2.68
CA ALA A 440 -5.03 20.75 -2.22
C ALA A 440 -5.18 20.21 -0.79
N ASN A 441 -6.01 20.88 0.01
CA ASN A 441 -6.45 20.40 1.32
C ASN A 441 -7.86 19.81 1.17
N LEU A 442 -7.94 18.47 1.18
CA LEU A 442 -9.20 17.74 1.13
C LEU A 442 -9.53 17.16 2.50
N ASP A 443 -10.79 17.27 2.91
CA ASP A 443 -11.33 16.68 4.14
C ASP A 443 -12.20 15.46 3.79
N LEU A 444 -12.21 14.45 4.66
CA LEU A 444 -13.11 13.29 4.59
C LEU A 444 -14.08 13.31 5.77
N ARG A 445 -15.39 13.28 5.50
CA ARG A 445 -16.44 13.34 6.53
C ARG A 445 -17.47 12.25 6.36
N LEU A 446 -17.96 11.73 7.47
CA LEU A 446 -19.06 10.76 7.52
C LEU A 446 -20.27 11.39 8.19
N TRP A 447 -21.39 11.38 7.47
CA TRP A 447 -22.69 11.88 7.91
C TRP A 447 -23.68 10.73 8.09
N TYR A 448 -24.52 10.82 9.13
CA TYR A 448 -25.71 10.00 9.28
C TYR A 448 -26.93 10.80 8.81
N LEU A 449 -27.75 10.21 7.93
CA LEU A 449 -28.93 10.84 7.33
C LEU A 449 -30.18 10.39 8.08
N GLY A 450 -30.55 11.08 9.17
CA GLY A 450 -31.70 10.74 10.00
C GLY A 450 -32.92 11.65 9.77
N ASP A 451 -34.07 11.27 10.31
CA ASP A 451 -35.33 12.05 10.21
C ASP A 451 -35.22 13.49 10.74
N GLY A 452 -34.28 13.73 11.67
CA GLY A 452 -33.97 15.06 12.24
C GLY A 452 -32.96 15.90 11.44
N GLY A 453 -32.53 15.41 10.27
CA GLY A 453 -31.50 16.00 9.42
C GLY A 453 -30.15 15.33 9.53
N GLU A 454 -29.17 15.88 8.85
CA GLU A 454 -27.80 15.33 8.78
C GLU A 454 -27.03 15.55 10.08
N ILE A 455 -26.37 14.50 10.56
CA ILE A 455 -25.52 14.49 11.76
C ILE A 455 -24.10 14.13 11.35
N LEU A 456 -23.12 15.01 11.61
CA LEU A 456 -21.72 14.70 11.40
C LEU A 456 -21.27 13.67 12.46
N VAL A 457 -20.89 12.47 12.00
CA VAL A 457 -20.48 11.35 12.85
C VAL A 457 -18.98 11.35 13.08
N ALA A 458 -18.22 11.48 11.98
CA ALA A 458 -16.75 11.46 12.01
C ALA A 458 -16.15 12.35 10.93
N GLN A 459 -14.91 12.79 11.17
CA GLN A 459 -14.11 13.50 10.16
C GLN A 459 -12.63 13.22 10.31
N SER A 460 -11.92 13.22 9.17
CA SER A 460 -10.47 13.26 9.06
C SER A 460 -10.13 14.52 8.28
N VAL A 461 -9.38 15.45 8.90
CA VAL A 461 -9.22 16.85 8.43
C VAL A 461 -7.78 17.32 8.61
N SER A 462 -6.83 16.54 8.11
CA SER A 462 -5.40 16.87 8.19
C SER A 462 -5.02 17.88 7.11
N GLU A 463 -4.23 18.89 7.46
CA GLU A 463 -3.84 19.95 6.52
C GLU A 463 -2.68 19.55 5.60
N TYR A 464 -1.74 18.73 6.10
CA TYR A 464 -0.45 18.47 5.46
C TYR A 464 -0.27 17.04 4.96
N ASN A 465 -1.35 16.23 4.92
CA ASN A 465 -1.32 14.90 4.33
C ASN A 465 -2.08 14.88 3.01
N ASN A 466 -1.67 14.02 2.09
CA ASN A 466 -2.41 13.72 0.85
C ASN A 466 -3.21 12.42 0.97
N VAL A 467 -3.64 12.14 2.19
CA VAL A 467 -4.51 11.02 2.58
C VAL A 467 -5.37 11.44 3.77
N GLU A 468 -6.65 11.07 3.75
CA GLU A 468 -7.54 11.10 4.91
C GLU A 468 -8.10 9.70 5.16
N HIS A 469 -8.26 9.35 6.44
CA HIS A 469 -8.71 8.01 6.80
C HIS A 469 -9.63 8.02 8.01
N LEU A 470 -10.77 7.35 7.88
CA LEU A 470 -11.72 7.10 8.95
C LEU A 470 -11.75 5.61 9.29
N PHE A 471 -11.83 5.31 10.59
CA PHE A 471 -12.02 3.96 11.09
C PHE A 471 -12.83 4.01 12.40
N LEU A 472 -14.03 3.46 12.39
CA LEU A 472 -14.96 3.50 13.54
C LEU A 472 -16.02 2.42 13.47
N ALA A 473 -16.69 2.16 14.60
CA ALA A 473 -17.93 1.38 14.63
C ALA A 473 -19.12 2.31 14.34
N LEU A 474 -20.04 1.88 13.47
CA LEU A 474 -21.30 2.58 13.21
C LEU A 474 -22.31 2.24 14.32
N GLU A 475 -22.72 3.23 15.10
CA GLU A 475 -23.62 3.03 16.24
C GLU A 475 -25.09 2.86 15.83
N ARG A 476 -25.46 3.25 14.61
CA ARG A 476 -26.86 3.33 14.15
C ARG A 476 -27.04 2.57 12.84
N GLU A 477 -28.19 1.94 12.71
CA GLU A 477 -28.68 1.46 11.42
C GLU A 477 -29.30 2.63 10.63
N GLY A 478 -29.08 2.69 9.33
CA GLY A 478 -29.70 3.69 8.45
C GLY A 478 -28.83 4.11 7.30
N GLU A 479 -29.18 5.26 6.75
CA GLU A 479 -28.50 5.88 5.62
C GLU A 479 -27.32 6.74 6.09
N TYR A 480 -26.21 6.61 5.39
CA TYR A 480 -24.99 7.37 5.61
C TYR A 480 -24.54 8.06 4.32
N ARG A 481 -23.79 9.12 4.48
CA ARG A 481 -23.15 9.87 3.40
C ARG A 481 -21.68 10.07 3.71
N LEU A 482 -20.81 9.61 2.82
CA LEU A 482 -19.40 9.95 2.82
C LEU A 482 -19.19 11.21 1.98
N GLU A 483 -18.48 12.20 2.52
CA GLU A 483 -18.18 13.47 1.87
C GLU A 483 -16.67 13.60 1.68
N ALA A 484 -16.23 13.80 0.41
CA ALA A 484 -14.90 14.28 0.06
C ALA A 484 -15.02 15.78 -0.24
N ALA A 485 -14.46 16.63 0.63
CA ALA A 485 -14.60 18.10 0.53
C ALA A 485 -13.27 18.74 0.13
N PHE A 486 -13.23 19.47 -0.97
CA PHE A 486 -12.08 20.29 -1.31
C PHE A 486 -12.19 21.65 -0.60
N LYS A 487 -11.55 21.74 0.54
CA LYS A 487 -11.68 22.88 1.45
C LYS A 487 -10.90 24.10 0.99
N ASP A 488 -9.61 23.98 0.72
CA ASP A 488 -8.70 25.07 0.35
C ASP A 488 -7.38 24.51 -0.21
N MET A 489 -6.42 25.38 -0.45
CA MET A 489 -5.06 25.04 -0.87
C MET A 489 -4.11 25.15 0.32
N VAL A 490 -3.19 24.17 0.45
CA VAL A 490 -2.03 24.30 1.35
C VAL A 490 -0.98 25.22 0.73
N TYR A 491 -0.76 25.12 -0.57
CA TYR A 491 0.04 26.04 -1.37
C TYR A 491 -0.36 25.96 -2.86
N GLY A 492 0.04 26.97 -3.63
CA GLY A 492 -0.28 27.07 -5.05
C GLY A 492 -1.75 27.36 -5.30
N ASP A 493 -2.23 27.07 -6.50
CA ASP A 493 -3.63 27.25 -6.88
C ASP A 493 -4.06 26.16 -7.86
N ALA A 494 -5.26 25.62 -7.65
CA ALA A 494 -5.92 24.68 -8.55
C ALA A 494 -7.44 24.86 -8.44
N GLU A 495 -8.13 24.86 -9.58
CA GLU A 495 -9.59 24.95 -9.62
C GLU A 495 -10.27 23.64 -9.22
N SER A 496 -9.61 22.50 -9.48
CA SER A 496 -10.11 21.17 -9.16
C SER A 496 -8.96 20.23 -8.76
N GLU A 497 -9.27 19.21 -7.96
CA GLU A 497 -8.33 18.16 -7.58
C GLU A 497 -8.93 16.78 -7.86
N THR A 498 -8.12 15.90 -8.46
CA THR A 498 -8.51 14.51 -8.69
C THR A 498 -8.07 13.66 -7.50
N PHE A 499 -8.99 12.91 -6.93
CA PHE A 499 -8.77 12.04 -5.80
C PHE A 499 -9.31 10.63 -6.04
N ALA A 500 -8.84 9.69 -5.26
CA ALA A 500 -9.46 8.38 -5.12
C ALA A 500 -10.08 8.23 -3.74
N VAL A 501 -11.25 7.64 -3.67
CA VAL A 501 -11.93 7.29 -2.43
C VAL A 501 -12.27 5.80 -2.42
N ALA A 502 -12.09 5.17 -1.26
CA ALA A 502 -12.49 3.79 -1.02
C ALA A 502 -13.12 3.68 0.37
N TRP A 503 -14.20 2.90 0.51
CA TRP A 503 -14.80 2.60 1.82
C TRP A 503 -15.34 1.18 1.87
N ASN A 504 -15.46 0.64 3.08
CA ASN A 504 -16.15 -0.62 3.32
C ASN A 504 -16.91 -0.57 4.64
N VAL A 505 -17.90 -1.47 4.74
CA VAL A 505 -18.65 -1.75 5.94
C VAL A 505 -18.55 -3.25 6.20
N SER A 506 -18.02 -3.66 7.33
CA SER A 506 -17.76 -5.06 7.67
C SER A 506 -18.31 -5.42 9.06
N GLN A 507 -18.53 -6.71 9.30
CA GLN A 507 -18.87 -7.18 10.64
C GLN A 507 -17.64 -7.05 11.55
N VAL A 508 -17.85 -6.53 12.76
CA VAL A 508 -16.82 -6.60 13.81
C VAL A 508 -16.56 -8.08 14.11
N PRO A 509 -15.32 -8.59 13.99
CA PRO A 509 -15.02 -9.97 14.29
C PRO A 509 -15.37 -10.28 15.75
N GLU A 510 -16.34 -11.18 15.99
CA GLU A 510 -16.64 -11.62 17.34
C GLU A 510 -15.49 -12.44 17.92
N PRO A 511 -15.05 -12.18 19.17
CA PRO A 511 -13.96 -12.94 19.81
C PRO A 511 -14.20 -14.45 19.86
N SER A 512 -15.48 -14.87 19.92
CA SER A 512 -15.90 -16.28 19.96
C SER A 512 -15.76 -17.02 18.62
N VAL A 513 -15.89 -16.31 17.49
CA VAL A 513 -15.74 -16.89 16.15
C VAL A 513 -14.26 -17.19 15.88
N CYS A 514 -13.34 -16.32 16.31
CA CYS A 514 -11.92 -16.56 16.23
C CYS A 514 -11.47 -17.83 16.98
N ALA A 515 -12.01 -18.07 18.19
CA ALA A 515 -11.72 -19.26 18.97
C ALA A 515 -12.29 -20.56 18.33
N ALA A 516 -13.47 -20.50 17.71
CA ALA A 516 -14.11 -21.64 17.05
C ALA A 516 -13.38 -22.04 15.74
N ILE A 517 -12.90 -21.04 14.98
CA ILE A 517 -12.15 -21.26 13.73
C ILE A 517 -10.76 -21.82 14.02
N LEU A 518 -10.06 -21.31 15.05
CA LEU A 518 -8.78 -21.84 15.51
C LEU A 518 -8.91 -23.30 16.00
N GLY A 519 -10.01 -23.63 16.70
CA GLY A 519 -10.34 -24.99 17.10
C GLY A 519 -10.56 -25.92 15.91
N ALA A 520 -11.29 -25.48 14.88
CA ALA A 520 -11.59 -26.27 13.69
C ALA A 520 -10.34 -26.48 12.80
N ALA A 521 -9.50 -25.47 12.65
CA ALA A 521 -8.23 -25.56 11.89
C ALA A 521 -7.23 -26.51 12.59
N ALA A 522 -7.08 -26.41 13.92
CA ALA A 522 -6.25 -27.32 14.70
C ALA A 522 -6.75 -28.78 14.61
N PHE A 523 -8.07 -29.00 14.59
CA PHE A 523 -8.67 -30.33 14.43
C PHE A 523 -8.44 -30.90 13.03
N ALA A 524 -8.57 -30.09 11.99
CA ALA A 524 -8.32 -30.50 10.61
C ALA A 524 -6.84 -30.84 10.38
N PHE A 525 -5.92 -30.08 10.98
CA PHE A 525 -4.48 -30.34 10.91
C PHE A 525 -4.10 -31.62 11.66
N ALA A 526 -4.64 -31.86 12.85
CA ALA A 526 -4.44 -33.09 13.61
C ALA A 526 -5.02 -34.31 12.90
N ALA A 527 -6.17 -34.19 12.23
CA ALA A 527 -6.76 -35.26 11.43
C ALA A 527 -5.92 -35.60 10.18
N ARG A 528 -5.38 -34.60 9.48
CA ARG A 528 -4.45 -34.80 8.34
C ARG A 528 -3.14 -35.48 8.78
N ARG A 529 -2.61 -35.13 9.93
CA ARG A 529 -1.40 -35.78 10.50
C ARG A 529 -1.66 -37.24 10.84
N LYS A 530 -2.81 -37.58 11.42
CA LYS A 530 -3.20 -38.99 11.68
C LYS A 530 -3.37 -39.79 10.39
N ALA A 531 -3.96 -39.21 9.34
CA ALA A 531 -4.14 -39.88 8.05
C ALA A 531 -2.79 -40.19 7.34
N LYS A 532 -1.78 -39.30 7.44
CA LYS A 532 -0.44 -39.53 6.89
C LYS A 532 0.33 -40.65 7.62
N PHE A 533 0.08 -40.88 8.91
CA PHE A 533 0.73 -41.93 9.67
C PHE A 533 0.05 -43.32 9.56
N SER A 534 -1.20 -43.39 9.03
CA SER A 534 -1.91 -44.66 8.85
C SER A 534 -1.70 -45.32 7.47
N SER A 535 -0.98 -44.67 6.55
CA SER A 535 -0.69 -45.14 5.19
C SER A 535 0.77 -45.58 5.00
N GLY A 536 1.39 -46.19 6.01
CA GLY A 536 2.69 -46.85 5.90
C GLY A 536 2.56 -48.13 5.05
N PRO A 537 3.56 -48.47 4.19
CA PRO A 537 3.46 -49.58 3.29
C PRO A 537 3.48 -50.92 4.03
N ASN A 538 2.49 -51.78 3.79
CA ASN A 538 2.48 -53.19 4.16
C ASN A 538 3.61 -53.90 3.40
N VAL A 539 4.71 -54.17 4.06
CA VAL A 539 5.73 -55.07 3.54
C VAL A 539 5.23 -56.50 3.78
N LEU A 540 4.69 -57.11 2.72
CA LEU A 540 4.47 -58.56 2.67
C LEU A 540 5.82 -59.26 2.60
N ARG A 541 6.16 -59.96 3.67
CA ARG A 541 7.20 -61.04 3.65
C ARG A 541 6.63 -62.24 2.89
N ARG A 542 7.31 -62.64 1.85
CA ARG A 542 7.58 -64.04 1.46
C ARG A 542 8.98 -64.15 0.91
#